data_20a820bb182bc6af3e680985bac826d1
#
_entry.id   20a820bb182bc6af3e680985bac826d1
#
_cell.length_a   1.000
_cell.length_b   1.000
_cell.length_c   1.000
_cell.angle_alpha   90.00
_cell.angle_beta   90.00
_cell.angle_gamma   90.00
#
_symmetry.space_group_name_H-M   'P 1'
#
loop_
_entity.id
_entity.type
_entity.pdbx_description
1 polymer ?
#
loop_
_entity_poly.entity_id
_entity_poly.type
_entity_poly.pdbx_seq_one_letter_code
_entity_poly.pdbx_strand_id
1 'polypeptide(L)'
;MGTSLLYNSMAPMKSPPNLNHVPEGYLTPLERDGKKRGIFLNIFIVAFLLVCSYSFLQLANSTTIILGLGIIGVWRHGWGIINFARAVHYKSLASQQHKTQITTDGSLVVVVTFYNQNKEEVTAVTKALADAVFELPIPIYLICAHLTDDQRSIFEREFKSRRNTALNFCRQNGLGKREALADCLTIAKSSYFPKTREKSCVLLIDGDTIVTQDAIEQSIAHLQQDRHLGAVVVNEIPFSKGSQLFNQWRMLRSLERNKLMCSFALSGRVLVLTGRFCMYRGDIILQNDVINRLRKDFIRLKDMHISLLTGDDKTTWLEVIRRKKLMRYLPYSYIFPIEAPNLTNGFVRCTYRLTNRYSGNMARANLHKDAWIGVKHTHHFAFGLLDQRISMWTGLLTPLTLLYLLLFNHFGIFIVVLTYTLLIKHVQALALWLLSGKYDPWYPYLIFYNQVLSSLIKVRAFAYLHRQSWTNQEISTDENTYTLILDRKARSNLILRTLIFLSLFTLLYFLLR
;
A
#
# COMPACT_ATOMS: atom_id res chain seq x y z
N MET A 1 17.20 -26.46 -13.74
CA MET A 1 17.31 -25.32 -12.80
C MET A 1 16.06 -24.44 -12.72
N GLY A 2 15.19 -24.34 -13.72
CA GLY A 2 14.02 -23.45 -13.73
C GLY A 2 12.86 -23.85 -12.82
N THR A 3 12.59 -25.13 -12.60
CA THR A 3 11.46 -25.63 -11.81
C THR A 3 11.66 -25.51 -10.29
N SER A 4 12.89 -25.61 -9.80
CA SER A 4 13.20 -25.46 -8.37
C SER A 4 13.08 -24.01 -7.87
N LEU A 5 13.36 -23.02 -8.74
CA LEU A 5 13.22 -21.60 -8.43
C LEU A 5 11.75 -21.18 -8.26
N LEU A 6 10.85 -21.70 -9.08
CA LEU A 6 9.40 -21.46 -8.95
C LEU A 6 8.84 -22.14 -7.70
N TYR A 7 9.28 -23.36 -7.37
CA TYR A 7 8.81 -24.10 -6.20
C TYR A 7 9.24 -23.44 -4.89
N ASN A 8 10.48 -22.93 -4.79
CA ASN A 8 10.97 -22.21 -3.62
C ASN A 8 10.33 -20.82 -3.43
N SER A 9 9.90 -20.16 -4.52
CA SER A 9 9.13 -18.91 -4.43
C SER A 9 7.69 -19.13 -3.96
N MET A 10 7.19 -20.36 -4.06
CA MET A 10 5.87 -20.81 -3.64
C MET A 10 5.85 -21.42 -2.24
N ALA A 11 6.97 -21.38 -1.48
CA ALA A 11 7.00 -21.95 -0.14
C ALA A 11 5.80 -21.40 0.66
N PRO A 12 4.86 -22.26 1.11
CA PRO A 12 3.73 -21.82 1.91
C PRO A 12 4.29 -21.18 3.18
N MET A 13 3.53 -20.26 3.78
CA MET A 13 3.83 -19.81 5.13
C MET A 13 4.17 -21.02 5.99
N LYS A 14 5.40 -21.13 6.49
CA LYS A 14 5.72 -22.08 7.53
C LYS A 14 4.86 -21.70 8.71
N SER A 15 3.84 -22.50 9.00
CA SER A 15 2.84 -22.34 10.04
C SER A 15 2.21 -20.92 10.11
N PRO A 16 0.90 -20.76 10.18
CA PRO A 16 0.31 -19.46 10.44
C PRO A 16 0.93 -18.96 11.76
N PRO A 17 1.41 -17.72 11.81
CA PRO A 17 1.87 -17.14 13.07
C PRO A 17 0.74 -17.26 14.08
N ASN A 18 1.11 -17.31 15.35
CA ASN A 18 0.16 -17.44 16.45
C ASN A 18 -0.88 -16.28 16.37
N LEU A 19 -2.06 -16.59 15.85
CA LEU A 19 -3.15 -15.63 15.63
C LEU A 19 -4.02 -15.43 16.88
N ASN A 20 -3.58 -15.93 18.03
CA ASN A 20 -4.31 -15.87 19.30
C ASN A 20 -4.61 -14.42 19.76
N HIS A 21 -3.94 -13.43 19.18
CA HIS A 21 -4.14 -12.03 19.51
C HIS A 21 -5.20 -11.32 18.64
N VAL A 22 -5.68 -11.95 17.57
CA VAL A 22 -6.72 -11.32 16.72
C VAL A 22 -8.04 -11.36 17.47
N PRO A 23 -8.71 -10.19 17.66
CA PRO A 23 -10.00 -10.15 18.34
C PRO A 23 -11.07 -10.97 17.62
N GLU A 24 -12.04 -11.48 18.36
CA GLU A 24 -13.16 -12.22 17.79
C GLU A 24 -13.95 -11.40 16.75
N GLY A 25 -14.46 -12.08 15.73
CA GLY A 25 -15.26 -11.47 14.67
C GLY A 25 -14.45 -10.81 13.55
N TYR A 26 -13.10 -10.84 13.62
CA TYR A 26 -12.27 -10.47 12.48
C TYR A 26 -12.06 -11.69 11.58
N LEU A 27 -12.48 -11.54 10.31
CA LEU A 27 -12.36 -12.59 9.32
C LEU A 27 -10.96 -12.58 8.70
N THR A 28 -10.35 -13.76 8.62
CA THR A 28 -9.16 -13.96 7.80
C THR A 28 -9.58 -14.40 6.40
N PRO A 29 -8.98 -13.83 5.35
CA PRO A 29 -9.20 -14.32 3.99
C PRO A 29 -8.63 -15.73 3.76
N LEU A 30 -7.98 -16.33 4.79
CA LEU A 30 -7.26 -17.59 4.69
C LEU A 30 -8.14 -18.84 4.82
N GLU A 31 -9.34 -18.71 5.41
CA GLU A 31 -10.22 -19.85 5.74
C GLU A 31 -11.36 -19.98 4.73
N ARG A 32 -11.13 -20.62 3.60
CA ARG A 32 -12.24 -20.97 2.70
C ARG A 32 -12.05 -22.27 1.94
N ASP A 33 -12.97 -23.20 2.18
CA ASP A 33 -13.13 -24.45 1.44
C ASP A 33 -13.86 -24.32 0.08
N GLY A 34 -14.38 -23.15 -0.26
CA GLY A 34 -15.14 -22.92 -1.50
C GLY A 34 -14.30 -22.80 -2.79
N LYS A 35 -12.97 -22.95 -2.71
CA LYS A 35 -12.02 -22.66 -3.80
C LYS A 35 -12.28 -23.46 -5.10
N LYS A 36 -12.56 -24.76 -4.99
CA LYS A 36 -12.67 -25.64 -6.18
C LYS A 36 -13.86 -25.25 -7.08
N ARG A 37 -15.07 -25.05 -6.52
CA ARG A 37 -16.27 -24.69 -7.30
C ARG A 37 -16.10 -23.35 -8.03
N GLY A 38 -15.51 -22.35 -7.38
CA GLY A 38 -15.27 -21.06 -8.01
C GLY A 38 -14.22 -21.08 -9.12
N ILE A 39 -13.18 -21.92 -9.00
CA ILE A 39 -12.20 -22.12 -10.08
C ILE A 39 -12.88 -22.74 -11.29
N PHE A 40 -13.67 -23.79 -11.12
CA PHE A 40 -14.42 -24.42 -12.21
C PHE A 40 -15.39 -23.44 -12.90
N LEU A 41 -16.11 -22.63 -12.12
CA LEU A 41 -17.00 -21.60 -12.67
C LEU A 41 -16.20 -20.59 -13.52
N ASN A 42 -15.05 -20.12 -13.04
CA ASN A 42 -14.22 -19.19 -13.79
C ASN A 42 -13.64 -19.82 -15.08
N ILE A 43 -13.20 -21.07 -15.02
CA ILE A 43 -12.74 -21.81 -16.21
C ILE A 43 -13.90 -21.91 -17.23
N PHE A 44 -15.10 -22.28 -16.76
CA PHE A 44 -16.28 -22.37 -17.62
C PHE A 44 -16.64 -21.01 -18.26
N ILE A 45 -16.65 -19.93 -17.48
CA ILE A 45 -16.92 -18.56 -17.97
C ILE A 45 -15.86 -18.16 -19.02
N VAL A 46 -14.58 -18.40 -18.76
CA VAL A 46 -13.51 -18.08 -19.72
C VAL A 46 -13.65 -18.91 -21.00
N ALA A 47 -13.90 -20.21 -20.88
CA ALA A 47 -14.11 -21.08 -22.05
C ALA A 47 -15.34 -20.64 -22.89
N PHE A 48 -16.45 -20.35 -22.22
CA PHE A 48 -17.66 -19.84 -22.89
C PHE A 48 -17.39 -18.53 -23.64
N LEU A 49 -16.72 -17.57 -22.97
CA LEU A 49 -16.37 -16.29 -23.57
C LEU A 49 -15.39 -16.44 -24.74
N LEU A 50 -14.42 -17.37 -24.66
CA LEU A 50 -13.51 -17.66 -25.77
C LEU A 50 -14.25 -18.23 -26.99
N VAL A 51 -15.21 -19.15 -26.79
CA VAL A 51 -16.04 -19.68 -27.87
C VAL A 51 -16.88 -18.57 -28.52
N CYS A 52 -17.54 -17.73 -27.70
CA CYS A 52 -18.29 -16.58 -28.22
C CYS A 52 -17.38 -15.63 -29.01
N SER A 53 -16.18 -15.32 -28.50
CA SER A 53 -15.24 -14.43 -29.18
C SER A 53 -14.73 -14.98 -30.49
N TYR A 54 -14.46 -16.27 -30.58
CA TYR A 54 -14.04 -16.92 -31.84
C TYR A 54 -15.10 -16.76 -32.93
N SER A 55 -16.37 -16.96 -32.59
CA SER A 55 -17.49 -16.78 -33.52
C SER A 55 -17.61 -15.33 -34.02
N PHE A 56 -17.34 -14.35 -33.18
CA PHE A 56 -17.39 -12.91 -33.53
C PHE A 56 -16.14 -12.42 -34.25
N LEU A 57 -14.94 -12.97 -33.98
CA LEU A 57 -13.72 -12.62 -34.69
C LEU A 57 -13.79 -12.92 -36.18
N GLN A 58 -14.52 -13.95 -36.58
CA GLN A 58 -14.77 -14.28 -38.01
C GLN A 58 -15.65 -13.23 -38.70
N LEU A 59 -16.40 -12.42 -37.93
CA LEU A 59 -17.32 -11.40 -38.45
C LEU A 59 -16.71 -9.98 -38.43
N ALA A 60 -15.53 -9.79 -37.80
CA ALA A 60 -14.97 -8.47 -37.57
C ALA A 60 -13.70 -8.20 -38.38
N ASN A 61 -13.80 -7.44 -39.44
CA ASN A 61 -12.66 -6.82 -40.16
C ASN A 61 -12.03 -5.62 -39.38
N SER A 62 -11.58 -5.83 -38.16
CA SER A 62 -11.17 -4.71 -37.30
C SER A 62 -9.72 -4.77 -36.83
N THR A 63 -8.79 -4.89 -37.78
CA THR A 63 -7.32 -4.77 -37.50
C THR A 63 -6.95 -3.48 -36.78
N THR A 64 -7.70 -2.43 -36.96
CA THR A 64 -7.37 -1.07 -36.51
C THR A 64 -7.63 -0.83 -35.02
N ILE A 65 -8.74 -1.37 -34.47
CA ILE A 65 -9.04 -1.28 -33.01
C ILE A 65 -8.04 -2.10 -32.21
N ILE A 66 -7.60 -3.23 -32.76
CA ILE A 66 -6.60 -4.12 -32.16
C ILE A 66 -5.24 -3.41 -32.04
N LEU A 67 -4.83 -2.58 -33.01
CA LEU A 67 -3.56 -1.85 -32.97
C LEU A 67 -3.53 -0.75 -31.90
N GLY A 68 -4.58 0.06 -31.75
CA GLY A 68 -4.60 1.13 -30.75
C GLY A 68 -4.70 0.61 -29.32
N LEU A 69 -5.57 -0.38 -29.06
CA LEU A 69 -5.60 -1.10 -27.79
C LEU A 69 -4.29 -1.88 -27.57
N GLY A 70 -3.63 -2.32 -28.65
CA GLY A 70 -2.37 -3.04 -28.63
C GLY A 70 -1.21 -2.23 -28.03
N ILE A 71 -1.01 -0.98 -28.45
CA ILE A 71 0.09 -0.13 -27.95
C ILE A 71 -0.05 0.12 -26.45
N ILE A 72 -1.26 0.49 -25.99
CA ILE A 72 -1.55 0.71 -24.58
C ILE A 72 -1.50 -0.61 -23.80
N GLY A 73 -1.98 -1.70 -24.41
CA GLY A 73 -1.90 -3.03 -23.87
C GLY A 73 -0.45 -3.49 -23.68
N VAL A 74 0.43 -3.30 -24.67
CA VAL A 74 1.86 -3.60 -24.57
C VAL A 74 2.50 -2.83 -23.42
N TRP A 75 2.23 -1.53 -23.28
CA TRP A 75 2.70 -0.76 -22.14
C TRP A 75 2.23 -1.36 -20.80
N ARG A 76 0.92 -1.54 -20.63
CA ARG A 76 0.34 -2.00 -19.35
C ARG A 76 0.69 -3.44 -19.02
N HIS A 77 0.61 -4.32 -20.01
CA HIS A 77 0.89 -5.75 -19.79
C HIS A 77 2.39 -6.00 -19.71
N GLY A 78 3.20 -5.34 -20.54
CA GLY A 78 4.65 -5.39 -20.46
C GLY A 78 5.16 -4.92 -19.10
N TRP A 79 4.63 -3.79 -18.59
CA TRP A 79 4.94 -3.32 -17.23
C TRP A 79 4.49 -4.31 -16.16
N GLY A 80 3.33 -4.94 -16.34
CA GLY A 80 2.83 -6.01 -15.47
C GLY A 80 3.74 -7.22 -15.42
N ILE A 81 4.22 -7.67 -16.59
CA ILE A 81 5.13 -8.82 -16.75
C ILE A 81 6.49 -8.50 -16.12
N ILE A 82 7.05 -7.32 -16.38
CA ILE A 82 8.32 -6.88 -15.79
C ILE A 82 8.22 -6.87 -14.26
N ASN A 83 7.15 -6.29 -13.69
CA ASN A 83 6.96 -6.28 -12.24
C ASN A 83 6.75 -7.69 -11.67
N PHE A 84 6.09 -8.59 -12.39
CA PHE A 84 5.94 -9.98 -11.97
C PHE A 84 7.29 -10.72 -11.95
N ALA A 85 8.05 -10.66 -13.03
CA ALA A 85 9.36 -11.31 -13.13
C ALA A 85 10.34 -10.80 -12.06
N ARG A 86 10.37 -9.47 -11.86
CA ARG A 86 11.18 -8.84 -10.81
C ARG A 86 10.73 -9.27 -9.40
N ALA A 87 9.42 -9.41 -9.18
CA ALA A 87 8.91 -9.86 -7.88
C ALA A 87 9.27 -11.32 -7.59
N VAL A 88 9.18 -12.21 -8.59
CA VAL A 88 9.63 -13.61 -8.47
C VAL A 88 11.11 -13.67 -8.12
N HIS A 89 11.94 -12.94 -8.87
CA HIS A 89 13.39 -12.90 -8.64
C HIS A 89 13.73 -12.36 -7.24
N TYR A 90 13.11 -11.24 -6.83
CA TYR A 90 13.33 -10.68 -5.50
C TYR A 90 12.93 -11.64 -4.37
N LYS A 91 11.79 -12.32 -4.50
CA LYS A 91 11.35 -13.31 -3.51
C LYS A 91 12.32 -14.48 -3.39
N SER A 92 12.87 -14.95 -4.49
CA SER A 92 13.91 -15.99 -4.48
C SER A 92 15.17 -15.52 -3.72
N LEU A 93 15.64 -14.29 -3.94
CA LEU A 93 16.78 -13.74 -3.21
C LEU A 93 16.46 -13.56 -1.72
N ALA A 94 15.28 -13.02 -1.40
CA ALA A 94 14.85 -12.77 -0.03
C ALA A 94 14.68 -14.06 0.79
N SER A 95 14.30 -15.19 0.15
CA SER A 95 14.18 -16.48 0.84
C SER A 95 15.52 -17.02 1.34
N GLN A 96 16.61 -16.68 0.68
CA GLN A 96 17.96 -17.07 1.09
C GLN A 96 18.49 -16.21 2.25
N GLN A 97 17.98 -15.00 2.42
CA GLN A 97 18.42 -14.00 3.41
C GLN A 97 17.51 -13.95 4.66
N HIS A 98 16.49 -14.78 4.75
CA HIS A 98 15.45 -14.69 5.78
C HIS A 98 15.89 -15.11 7.21
N LYS A 99 17.12 -15.56 7.43
CA LYS A 99 17.62 -15.99 8.75
C LYS A 99 18.80 -15.15 9.23
N THR A 100 18.62 -13.86 9.22
CA THR A 100 19.64 -12.93 9.69
C THR A 100 19.58 -12.79 11.20
N GLN A 101 20.71 -12.88 11.89
CA GLN A 101 20.76 -12.77 13.35
C GLN A 101 20.95 -11.30 13.78
N ILE A 102 20.31 -10.94 14.89
CA ILE A 102 20.47 -9.64 15.54
C ILE A 102 21.81 -9.64 16.29
N THR A 103 22.54 -8.54 16.17
CA THR A 103 23.69 -8.26 17.05
C THR A 103 23.18 -7.58 18.32
N THR A 104 23.86 -7.81 19.46
CA THR A 104 23.53 -7.19 20.75
C THR A 104 23.84 -5.68 20.80
N ASP A 105 24.51 -5.18 19.78
CA ASP A 105 24.87 -3.77 19.61
C ASP A 105 23.69 -2.95 19.11
N GLY A 106 23.26 -1.94 19.87
CA GLY A 106 22.22 -1.02 19.49
C GLY A 106 21.03 -1.00 20.44
N SER A 107 19.96 -0.37 20.02
CA SER A 107 18.71 -0.27 20.78
C SER A 107 17.53 -0.18 19.82
N LEU A 108 16.35 -0.54 20.32
CA LEU A 108 15.09 -0.41 19.61
C LEU A 108 14.20 0.64 20.30
N VAL A 109 13.78 1.64 19.54
CA VAL A 109 12.68 2.52 19.94
C VAL A 109 11.44 2.09 19.19
N VAL A 110 10.34 1.88 19.88
CA VAL A 110 9.05 1.60 19.28
C VAL A 110 8.10 2.75 19.61
N VAL A 111 7.51 3.33 18.57
CA VAL A 111 6.47 4.35 18.69
C VAL A 111 5.16 3.74 18.21
N VAL A 112 4.18 3.65 19.11
CA VAL A 112 2.83 3.18 18.80
C VAL A 112 1.86 4.34 18.91
N THR A 113 1.01 4.53 17.90
CA THR A 113 0.02 5.62 17.88
C THR A 113 -1.39 5.07 17.94
N PHE A 114 -2.05 5.17 19.09
CA PHE A 114 -3.47 4.86 19.27
C PHE A 114 -4.31 6.12 19.02
N TYR A 115 -5.50 5.96 18.47
CA TYR A 115 -6.45 7.04 18.32
C TYR A 115 -7.85 6.59 18.76
N ASN A 116 -8.66 6.06 17.89
CA ASN A 116 -10.06 5.70 18.14
C ASN A 116 -10.29 4.17 18.12
N GLN A 117 -9.25 3.40 18.47
CA GLN A 117 -9.34 1.96 18.62
C GLN A 117 -10.14 1.61 19.89
N ASN A 118 -10.96 0.58 19.79
CA ASN A 118 -11.68 0.06 20.96
C ASN A 118 -10.71 -0.69 21.89
N LYS A 119 -11.19 -1.00 23.11
CA LYS A 119 -10.40 -1.65 24.16
C LYS A 119 -9.83 -3.01 23.72
N GLU A 120 -10.59 -3.77 22.95
CA GLU A 120 -10.18 -5.10 22.47
C GLU A 120 -9.01 -4.97 21.45
N GLU A 121 -9.13 -4.04 20.52
CA GLU A 121 -8.07 -3.76 19.52
C GLU A 121 -6.79 -3.28 20.19
N VAL A 122 -6.89 -2.32 21.13
CA VAL A 122 -5.73 -1.82 21.89
C VAL A 122 -5.07 -2.96 22.68
N THR A 123 -5.87 -3.82 23.34
CA THR A 123 -5.36 -4.95 24.09
C THR A 123 -4.65 -5.95 23.19
N ALA A 124 -5.25 -6.27 22.04
CA ALA A 124 -4.68 -7.22 21.07
C ALA A 124 -3.32 -6.73 20.51
N VAL A 125 -3.26 -5.47 20.10
CA VAL A 125 -2.03 -4.88 19.56
C VAL A 125 -0.96 -4.79 20.64
N THR A 126 -1.32 -4.39 21.85
CA THR A 126 -0.37 -4.24 22.96
C THR A 126 0.20 -5.59 23.41
N LYS A 127 -0.64 -6.63 23.53
CA LYS A 127 -0.18 -7.98 23.86
C LYS A 127 0.74 -8.55 22.78
N ALA A 128 0.34 -8.44 21.51
CA ALA A 128 1.17 -8.91 20.40
C ALA A 128 2.54 -8.21 20.37
N LEU A 129 2.56 -6.90 20.60
CA LEU A 129 3.81 -6.15 20.69
C LEU A 129 4.65 -6.59 21.90
N ALA A 130 4.04 -6.77 23.07
CA ALA A 130 4.72 -7.23 24.28
C ALA A 130 5.40 -8.58 24.07
N ASP A 131 4.70 -9.52 23.41
CA ASP A 131 5.25 -10.83 23.09
C ASP A 131 6.34 -10.76 22.02
N ALA A 132 6.14 -9.91 21.00
CA ALA A 132 7.11 -9.76 19.90
C ALA A 132 8.45 -9.15 20.32
N VAL A 133 8.48 -8.38 21.41
CA VAL A 133 9.72 -7.75 21.90
C VAL A 133 10.33 -8.47 23.11
N PHE A 134 9.68 -9.49 23.64
CA PHE A 134 10.05 -10.13 24.92
C PHE A 134 11.47 -10.70 24.94
N GLU A 135 11.86 -11.38 23.88
CA GLU A 135 13.12 -12.12 23.79
C GLU A 135 14.23 -11.35 23.07
N LEU A 136 14.00 -10.08 22.74
CA LEU A 136 15.00 -9.30 22.02
C LEU A 136 16.24 -9.03 22.90
N PRO A 137 17.47 -9.30 22.39
CA PRO A 137 18.70 -9.19 23.16
C PRO A 137 19.23 -7.75 23.26
N ILE A 138 18.42 -6.75 22.96
CA ILE A 138 18.78 -5.32 22.95
C ILE A 138 17.85 -4.50 23.84
N PRO A 139 18.29 -3.34 24.37
CA PRO A 139 17.44 -2.42 25.11
C PRO A 139 16.26 -1.90 24.27
N ILE A 140 15.07 -1.88 24.87
CA ILE A 140 13.83 -1.48 24.21
C ILE A 140 13.24 -0.26 24.89
N TYR A 141 12.91 0.76 24.09
CA TYR A 141 12.28 1.98 24.54
C TYR A 141 10.92 2.10 23.84
N LEU A 142 9.85 2.03 24.61
CA LEU A 142 8.48 2.09 24.11
C LEU A 142 7.89 3.46 24.38
N ILE A 143 7.31 4.06 23.35
CA ILE A 143 6.60 5.33 23.45
C ILE A 143 5.19 5.13 22.92
N CYS A 144 4.22 5.26 23.81
CA CYS A 144 2.81 5.12 23.49
C CYS A 144 2.16 6.50 23.32
N ALA A 145 1.79 6.85 22.11
CA ALA A 145 0.93 8.00 21.87
C ALA A 145 -0.53 7.58 22.07
N HIS A 146 -1.16 8.07 23.13
CA HIS A 146 -2.52 7.70 23.53
C HIS A 146 -3.46 8.90 23.51
N LEU A 147 -4.74 8.66 23.25
CA LEU A 147 -5.81 9.66 23.34
C LEU A 147 -6.54 9.58 24.67
N THR A 148 -6.76 8.37 25.20
CA THR A 148 -7.51 8.09 26.43
C THR A 148 -6.62 7.46 27.50
N ASP A 149 -7.00 7.62 28.77
CA ASP A 149 -6.28 7.01 29.89
C ASP A 149 -6.45 5.49 29.92
N ASP A 150 -7.55 4.95 29.37
CA ASP A 150 -7.72 3.51 29.20
C ASP A 150 -6.67 2.89 28.28
N GLN A 151 -6.37 3.54 27.15
CA GLN A 151 -5.30 3.10 26.24
C GLN A 151 -3.95 3.05 26.94
N ARG A 152 -3.65 4.09 27.75
CA ARG A 152 -2.45 4.14 28.56
C ARG A 152 -2.40 3.00 29.57
N SER A 153 -3.49 2.79 30.33
CA SER A 153 -3.56 1.77 31.39
C SER A 153 -3.37 0.37 30.84
N ILE A 154 -3.97 0.06 29.69
CA ILE A 154 -3.80 -1.23 29.01
C ILE A 154 -2.33 -1.43 28.64
N PHE A 155 -1.72 -0.42 28.03
CA PHE A 155 -0.33 -0.49 27.61
C PHE A 155 0.62 -0.66 28.79
N GLU A 156 0.43 0.12 29.84
CA GLU A 156 1.23 0.05 31.08
C GLU A 156 1.14 -1.33 31.75
N ARG A 157 -0.06 -1.90 31.83
CA ARG A 157 -0.29 -3.22 32.43
C ARG A 157 0.46 -4.34 31.69
N GLU A 158 0.42 -4.36 30.35
CA GLU A 158 1.04 -5.44 29.56
C GLU A 158 2.59 -5.37 29.60
N PHE A 159 3.16 -4.22 29.88
CA PHE A 159 4.62 -4.04 29.93
C PHE A 159 5.20 -3.93 31.32
N LYS A 160 4.40 -3.84 32.40
CA LYS A 160 4.85 -3.65 33.79
C LYS A 160 5.83 -4.71 34.28
N SER A 161 5.74 -5.93 33.79
CA SER A 161 6.59 -7.06 34.21
C SER A 161 7.86 -7.25 33.35
N ARG A 162 8.09 -6.40 32.34
CA ARG A 162 9.15 -6.59 31.34
C ARG A 162 10.41 -5.81 31.73
N ARG A 163 11.47 -6.51 32.19
CA ARG A 163 12.69 -5.92 32.78
C ARG A 163 13.54 -5.08 31.81
N ASN A 164 13.53 -5.38 30.51
CA ASN A 164 14.40 -4.71 29.52
C ASN A 164 13.69 -3.59 28.75
N THR A 165 12.55 -3.10 29.25
CA THR A 165 11.69 -2.17 28.53
C THR A 165 11.47 -0.90 29.34
N ALA A 166 11.87 0.24 28.78
CA ALA A 166 11.54 1.55 29.34
C ALA A 166 10.28 2.10 28.65
N LEU A 167 9.28 2.52 29.45
CA LEU A 167 8.00 3.04 28.97
C LEU A 167 7.95 4.54 29.07
N ASN A 168 7.45 5.18 28.02
CA ASN A 168 7.06 6.58 28.00
C ASN A 168 5.69 6.77 27.36
N PHE A 169 5.01 7.81 27.75
CA PHE A 169 3.68 8.12 27.28
C PHE A 169 3.62 9.53 26.70
N CYS A 170 2.94 9.69 25.59
CA CYS A 170 2.66 10.95 24.94
C CYS A 170 1.15 11.12 24.79
N ARG A 171 0.55 12.06 25.50
CA ARG A 171 -0.87 12.39 25.35
C ARG A 171 -1.07 13.19 24.07
N GLN A 172 -1.95 12.72 23.20
CA GLN A 172 -2.24 13.39 21.95
C GLN A 172 -3.16 14.60 22.18
N ASN A 173 -2.83 15.71 21.56
CA ASN A 173 -3.59 16.98 21.66
C ASN A 173 -4.73 17.08 20.62
N GLY A 174 -5.06 15.98 19.91
CA GLY A 174 -6.10 15.99 18.88
C GLY A 174 -5.69 16.65 17.54
N LEU A 175 -4.46 17.10 17.40
CA LEU A 175 -3.95 17.77 16.19
C LEU A 175 -3.60 16.79 15.06
N GLY A 176 -3.85 15.50 15.25
CA GLY A 176 -3.66 14.44 14.27
C GLY A 176 -2.37 13.65 14.44
N LYS A 177 -2.27 12.55 13.68
CA LYS A 177 -1.19 11.56 13.79
C LYS A 177 0.20 12.13 13.54
N ARG A 178 0.34 13.10 12.64
CA ARG A 178 1.64 13.72 12.30
C ARG A 178 2.27 14.40 13.50
N GLU A 179 1.46 15.16 14.26
CA GLU A 179 1.91 15.83 15.48
C GLU A 179 2.27 14.81 16.57
N ALA A 180 1.40 13.82 16.80
CA ALA A 180 1.63 12.75 17.76
C ALA A 180 2.95 12.00 17.49
N LEU A 181 3.24 11.65 16.22
CA LEU A 181 4.51 11.04 15.84
C LEU A 181 5.70 11.94 16.07
N ALA A 182 5.59 13.23 15.75
CA ALA A 182 6.68 14.19 15.96
C ALA A 182 6.98 14.40 17.45
N ASP A 183 5.95 14.42 18.30
CA ASP A 183 6.11 14.51 19.75
C ASP A 183 6.79 13.27 20.33
N CYS A 184 6.34 12.07 19.91
CA CYS A 184 6.98 10.83 20.31
C CYS A 184 8.44 10.74 19.87
N LEU A 185 8.77 11.16 18.65
CA LEU A 185 10.15 11.19 18.16
C LEU A 185 11.00 12.24 18.89
N THR A 186 10.40 13.33 19.35
CA THR A 186 11.07 14.32 20.21
C THR A 186 11.42 13.73 21.57
N ILE A 187 10.48 12.98 22.19
CA ILE A 187 10.73 12.24 23.45
C ILE A 187 11.82 11.20 23.22
N ALA A 188 11.73 10.41 22.15
CA ALA A 188 12.76 9.43 21.81
C ALA A 188 14.15 10.04 21.71
N LYS A 189 14.25 11.17 21.04
CA LYS A 189 15.51 11.86 20.83
C LYS A 189 16.11 12.42 22.12
N SER A 190 15.30 13.01 23.00
CA SER A 190 15.76 13.64 24.22
C SER A 190 16.10 12.63 25.32
N SER A 191 15.30 11.56 25.45
CA SER A 191 15.38 10.62 26.56
C SER A 191 16.39 9.49 26.36
N TYR A 192 16.65 9.09 25.09
CA TYR A 192 17.30 7.78 24.87
C TYR A 192 18.54 7.80 23.96
N PHE A 193 18.97 8.93 23.39
CA PHE A 193 19.94 8.89 22.29
C PHE A 193 21.11 9.87 22.35
N PRO A 194 21.96 9.90 23.37
CA PRO A 194 23.20 10.68 23.26
C PRO A 194 24.32 10.00 22.46
N LYS A 195 24.49 8.67 22.51
CA LYS A 195 25.74 8.04 22.07
C LYS A 195 25.65 6.92 20.98
N THR A 196 24.46 6.38 20.66
CA THR A 196 24.36 5.17 19.80
C THR A 196 23.40 5.29 18.61
N ARG A 197 23.16 6.51 18.11
CA ARG A 197 22.16 6.77 17.05
C ARG A 197 22.33 5.94 15.78
N GLU A 198 23.56 5.66 15.37
CA GLU A 198 23.83 4.92 14.13
C GLU A 198 23.43 3.45 14.21
N LYS A 199 23.50 2.84 15.39
CA LYS A 199 23.15 1.44 15.63
C LYS A 199 21.72 1.24 16.15
N SER A 200 21.01 2.33 16.41
CA SER A 200 19.64 2.29 16.93
C SER A 200 18.63 2.22 15.82
N CYS A 201 17.59 1.41 16.05
CA CYS A 201 16.44 1.28 15.17
C CYS A 201 15.22 1.97 15.78
N VAL A 202 14.40 2.60 14.94
CA VAL A 202 13.13 3.21 15.35
C VAL A 202 12.01 2.56 14.57
N LEU A 203 11.12 1.89 15.26
CA LEU A 203 9.94 1.25 14.69
C LEU A 203 8.71 2.14 14.90
N LEU A 204 8.06 2.53 13.81
CA LEU A 204 6.78 3.22 13.84
C LEU A 204 5.66 2.21 13.54
N ILE A 205 4.65 2.16 14.42
CA ILE A 205 3.52 1.22 14.32
C ILE A 205 2.20 1.98 14.50
N ASP A 206 1.21 1.66 13.66
CA ASP A 206 -0.17 2.07 13.89
C ASP A 206 -0.83 1.23 14.99
N GLY A 207 -1.66 1.85 15.81
CA GLY A 207 -2.36 1.22 16.92
C GLY A 207 -3.45 0.22 16.52
N ASP A 208 -3.59 -0.07 15.24
CA ASP A 208 -4.45 -1.11 14.66
C ASP A 208 -3.65 -2.25 13.99
N THR A 209 -2.37 -2.41 14.35
CA THR A 209 -1.49 -3.38 13.70
C THR A 209 -0.89 -4.38 14.69
N ILE A 210 -1.23 -5.64 14.54
CA ILE A 210 -0.61 -6.76 15.24
C ILE A 210 0.73 -7.06 14.58
N VAL A 211 1.80 -7.03 15.36
CA VAL A 211 3.16 -7.29 14.92
C VAL A 211 3.62 -8.69 15.32
N THR A 212 4.56 -9.25 14.58
CA THR A 212 5.20 -10.53 14.93
C THR A 212 6.65 -10.31 15.36
N GLN A 213 7.16 -11.21 16.19
CA GLN A 213 8.57 -11.21 16.61
C GLN A 213 9.49 -11.28 15.40
N ASP A 214 9.24 -12.18 14.44
CA ASP A 214 10.01 -12.30 13.20
C ASP A 214 10.08 -10.98 12.42
N ALA A 215 8.97 -10.24 12.32
CA ALA A 215 8.96 -8.96 11.60
C ALA A 215 9.89 -7.93 12.25
N ILE A 216 9.95 -7.89 13.57
CA ILE A 216 10.84 -6.99 14.32
C ILE A 216 12.28 -7.46 14.19
N GLU A 217 12.56 -8.72 14.49
CA GLU A 217 13.91 -9.32 14.48
C GLU A 217 14.58 -9.17 13.12
N GLN A 218 13.90 -9.60 12.05
CA GLN A 218 14.48 -9.53 10.71
C GLN A 218 14.69 -8.08 10.27
N SER A 219 13.79 -7.16 10.65
CA SER A 219 13.97 -5.73 10.33
C SER A 219 15.18 -5.11 11.02
N ILE A 220 15.41 -5.42 12.31
CA ILE A 220 16.60 -4.97 13.05
C ILE A 220 17.86 -5.55 12.42
N ALA A 221 17.89 -6.87 12.22
CA ALA A 221 19.05 -7.58 11.71
C ALA A 221 19.51 -7.03 10.34
N HIS A 222 18.56 -6.78 9.43
CA HIS A 222 18.88 -6.19 8.13
C HIS A 222 19.42 -4.75 8.23
N LEU A 223 18.88 -3.91 9.13
CA LEU A 223 19.39 -2.56 9.33
C LEU A 223 20.78 -2.54 9.98
N GLN A 224 21.05 -3.48 10.88
CA GLN A 224 22.36 -3.61 11.52
C GLN A 224 23.44 -4.07 10.54
N GLN A 225 23.11 -4.97 9.61
CA GLN A 225 24.07 -5.53 8.65
C GLN A 225 24.41 -4.59 7.49
N ASP A 226 23.45 -3.77 7.05
CA ASP A 226 23.62 -2.94 5.87
C ASP A 226 23.50 -1.45 6.20
N ARG A 227 24.62 -0.73 6.27
CA ARG A 227 24.67 0.71 6.52
C ARG A 227 24.02 1.57 5.44
N HIS A 228 23.81 1.02 4.24
CA HIS A 228 23.15 1.73 3.15
C HIS A 228 21.64 1.69 3.27
N LEU A 229 21.08 0.77 4.07
CA LEU A 229 19.64 0.73 4.37
C LEU A 229 19.26 1.88 5.31
N GLY A 230 18.20 2.59 4.95
CA GLY A 230 17.58 3.63 5.77
C GLY A 230 16.26 3.20 6.38
N ALA A 231 15.56 2.26 5.73
CA ALA A 231 14.28 1.75 6.21
C ALA A 231 14.01 0.33 5.73
N VAL A 232 13.25 -0.40 6.54
CA VAL A 232 12.75 -1.75 6.25
C VAL A 232 11.24 -1.79 6.49
N VAL A 233 10.52 -2.40 5.57
CA VAL A 233 9.08 -2.67 5.66
C VAL A 233 8.79 -4.14 5.42
N VAL A 234 7.70 -4.63 5.97
CA VAL A 234 7.32 -6.05 5.95
C VAL A 234 6.02 -6.28 5.19
N ASN A 235 5.67 -7.53 4.97
CA ASN A 235 4.44 -7.91 4.31
C ASN A 235 3.22 -7.75 5.24
N GLU A 236 2.06 -7.42 4.67
CA GLU A 236 0.82 -7.21 5.41
C GLU A 236 -0.24 -8.22 5.00
N ILE A 237 -0.90 -8.82 6.00
CA ILE A 237 -2.10 -9.63 5.81
C ILE A 237 -3.22 -8.96 6.59
N PRO A 238 -4.15 -8.26 5.92
CA PRO A 238 -5.19 -7.54 6.61
C PRO A 238 -6.24 -8.48 7.19
N PHE A 239 -6.67 -8.19 8.41
CA PHE A 239 -7.86 -8.72 9.05
C PHE A 239 -8.91 -7.64 9.07
N SER A 240 -10.14 -7.95 8.69
CA SER A 240 -11.20 -6.95 8.71
C SER A 240 -12.53 -7.51 9.21
N LYS A 241 -13.25 -6.69 9.97
CA LYS A 241 -14.67 -6.93 10.25
C LYS A 241 -15.45 -6.54 8.99
N GLY A 242 -16.44 -7.35 8.61
CA GLY A 242 -17.34 -6.95 7.56
C GLY A 242 -17.70 -8.00 6.53
N SER A 243 -18.18 -7.54 5.37
CA SER A 243 -18.60 -8.45 4.31
C SER A 243 -17.39 -9.20 3.76
N GLN A 244 -17.63 -10.45 3.38
CA GLN A 244 -16.63 -11.30 2.77
C GLN A 244 -16.03 -10.67 1.50
N LEU A 245 -16.84 -9.98 0.69
CA LEU A 245 -16.37 -9.28 -0.51
C LEU A 245 -15.37 -8.17 -0.16
N PHE A 246 -15.59 -7.45 0.95
CA PHE A 246 -14.65 -6.44 1.42
C PHE A 246 -13.32 -7.07 1.86
N ASN A 247 -13.36 -8.18 2.60
CA ASN A 247 -12.17 -8.92 3.00
C ASN A 247 -11.37 -9.43 1.80
N GLN A 248 -12.04 -9.96 0.79
CA GLN A 248 -11.40 -10.39 -0.47
C GLN A 248 -10.75 -9.23 -1.22
N TRP A 249 -11.46 -8.09 -1.29
CA TRP A 249 -10.90 -6.88 -1.88
C TRP A 249 -9.67 -6.37 -1.11
N ARG A 250 -9.71 -6.38 0.22
CA ARG A 250 -8.57 -5.99 1.07
C ARG A 250 -7.37 -6.93 0.84
N MET A 251 -7.62 -8.24 0.82
CA MET A 251 -6.57 -9.22 0.56
C MET A 251 -5.98 -9.07 -0.83
N LEU A 252 -6.81 -8.92 -1.87
CA LEU A 252 -6.34 -8.65 -3.22
C LEU A 252 -5.40 -7.44 -3.27
N ARG A 253 -5.79 -6.33 -2.62
CA ARG A 253 -4.97 -5.12 -2.55
C ARG A 253 -3.61 -5.37 -1.86
N SER A 254 -3.60 -6.20 -0.81
CA SER A 254 -2.36 -6.61 -0.15
C SER A 254 -1.47 -7.45 -1.07
N LEU A 255 -2.04 -8.38 -1.83
CA LEU A 255 -1.30 -9.20 -2.80
C LEU A 255 -0.73 -8.36 -3.96
N GLU A 256 -1.52 -7.44 -4.52
CA GLU A 256 -1.04 -6.49 -5.54
C GLU A 256 0.10 -5.63 -5.01
N ARG A 257 -0.03 -5.14 -3.77
CA ARG A 257 1.01 -4.38 -3.09
C ARG A 257 2.26 -5.22 -2.88
N ASN A 258 2.16 -6.45 -2.37
CA ASN A 258 3.30 -7.36 -2.16
C ASN A 258 4.09 -7.57 -3.46
N LYS A 259 3.40 -7.84 -4.59
CA LYS A 259 4.03 -7.93 -5.91
C LYS A 259 4.83 -6.68 -6.26
N LEU A 260 4.24 -5.51 -6.10
CA LEU A 260 4.91 -4.24 -6.43
C LEU A 260 6.08 -3.96 -5.47
N MET A 261 5.90 -4.18 -4.16
CA MET A 261 6.95 -3.98 -3.17
C MET A 261 8.17 -4.86 -3.46
N CYS A 262 7.96 -6.15 -3.79
CA CYS A 262 9.05 -7.05 -4.21
C CYS A 262 9.75 -6.53 -5.48
N SER A 263 8.99 -6.12 -6.49
CA SER A 263 9.55 -5.63 -7.75
C SER A 263 10.44 -4.39 -7.54
N PHE A 264 9.98 -3.44 -6.74
CA PHE A 264 10.70 -2.19 -6.50
C PHE A 264 11.88 -2.37 -5.54
N ALA A 265 11.74 -3.22 -4.52
CA ALA A 265 12.80 -3.53 -3.56
C ALA A 265 14.03 -4.17 -4.23
N LEU A 266 13.87 -4.86 -5.35
CA LEU A 266 14.99 -5.36 -6.17
C LEU A 266 15.93 -4.24 -6.63
N SER A 267 15.43 -3.01 -6.72
CA SER A 267 16.24 -1.81 -7.01
C SER A 267 16.65 -1.03 -5.77
N GLY A 268 16.50 -1.59 -4.57
CA GLY A 268 16.77 -0.91 -3.31
C GLY A 268 15.84 0.28 -3.02
N ARG A 269 14.69 0.35 -3.68
CA ARG A 269 13.68 1.39 -3.48
C ARG A 269 12.30 0.75 -3.40
N VAL A 270 11.43 1.30 -2.57
CA VAL A 270 10.01 0.93 -2.55
C VAL A 270 9.17 2.17 -2.82
N LEU A 271 7.96 1.99 -3.35
CA LEU A 271 7.05 3.11 -3.66
C LEU A 271 6.38 3.70 -2.42
N VAL A 272 6.43 3.00 -1.31
CA VAL A 272 5.82 3.43 -0.05
C VAL A 272 6.49 2.75 1.14
N LEU A 273 6.72 3.52 2.20
CA LEU A 273 6.94 3.02 3.56
C LEU A 273 5.59 3.15 4.27
N THR A 274 5.06 2.06 4.82
CA THR A 274 3.71 2.12 5.40
C THR A 274 3.72 2.63 6.83
N GLY A 275 2.69 3.38 7.22
CA GLY A 275 2.53 3.81 8.60
C GLY A 275 2.23 2.67 9.57
N ARG A 276 1.80 1.49 9.05
CA ARG A 276 1.44 0.33 9.87
C ARG A 276 2.62 -0.36 10.52
N PHE A 277 3.72 -0.43 9.81
CA PHE A 277 4.99 -0.95 10.27
C PHE A 277 6.10 -0.44 9.38
N CYS A 278 6.98 0.35 9.92
CA CYS A 278 8.21 0.71 9.25
C CYS A 278 9.35 0.87 10.26
N MET A 279 10.41 0.14 10.04
CA MET A 279 11.64 0.22 10.84
C MET A 279 12.61 1.16 10.14
N TYR A 280 13.10 2.16 10.85
CA TYR A 280 14.05 3.16 10.36
C TYR A 280 15.36 3.09 11.13
N ARG A 281 16.42 3.56 10.53
CA ARG A 281 17.65 3.89 11.26
C ARG A 281 17.41 5.12 12.13
N GLY A 282 17.92 5.09 13.37
CA GLY A 282 17.76 6.18 14.31
C GLY A 282 18.45 7.48 13.87
N ASP A 283 19.59 7.38 13.18
CA ASP A 283 20.33 8.52 12.62
C ASP A 283 19.57 9.26 11.50
N ILE A 284 18.55 8.67 10.93
CA ILE A 284 17.67 9.29 9.92
C ILE A 284 16.46 9.94 10.59
N ILE A 285 15.66 9.12 11.28
CA ILE A 285 14.31 9.54 11.68
C ILE A 285 14.30 10.49 12.89
N LEU A 286 15.36 10.45 13.73
CA LEU A 286 15.49 11.28 14.92
C LEU A 286 16.17 12.64 14.68
N GLN A 287 16.34 13.03 13.42
CA GLN A 287 16.87 14.36 13.09
C GLN A 287 15.80 15.44 13.28
N ASN A 288 16.21 16.62 13.75
CA ASN A 288 15.28 17.74 13.97
C ASN A 288 14.53 18.15 12.72
N ASP A 289 15.20 18.14 11.58
CA ASP A 289 14.60 18.50 10.29
C ASP A 289 13.52 17.51 9.88
N VAL A 290 13.66 16.22 10.22
CA VAL A 290 12.63 15.19 9.98
C VAL A 290 11.43 15.38 10.89
N ILE A 291 11.68 15.57 12.19
CA ILE A 291 10.63 15.79 13.18
C ILE A 291 9.82 17.05 12.83
N ASN A 292 10.50 18.14 12.46
CA ASN A 292 9.84 19.39 12.06
C ASN A 292 9.01 19.22 10.78
N ARG A 293 9.50 18.43 9.81
CA ARG A 293 8.72 18.12 8.59
C ARG A 293 7.53 17.23 8.87
N LEU A 294 7.63 16.30 9.80
CA LEU A 294 6.44 15.54 10.22
C LEU A 294 5.35 16.46 10.74
N ARG A 295 5.67 17.50 11.50
CA ARG A 295 4.71 18.51 11.96
C ARG A 295 4.18 19.39 10.83
N LYS A 296 5.07 19.93 10.01
CA LYS A 296 4.75 20.96 9.01
C LYS A 296 5.35 20.61 7.65
N ASP A 297 4.73 19.69 6.96
CA ASP A 297 5.10 19.35 5.58
C ASP A 297 4.14 19.99 4.58
N PHE A 298 4.63 20.32 3.39
CA PHE A 298 3.83 20.94 2.36
C PHE A 298 4.35 20.64 0.95
N ILE A 299 3.47 20.77 -0.03
CA ILE A 299 3.81 20.74 -1.44
C ILE A 299 3.61 22.13 -2.01
N ARG A 300 4.61 22.59 -2.75
CA ARG A 300 4.52 23.82 -3.53
C ARG A 300 4.33 23.50 -5.00
N LEU A 301 3.22 23.92 -5.57
CA LEU A 301 2.87 23.75 -6.98
C LEU A 301 2.59 25.12 -7.59
N LYS A 302 3.54 25.68 -8.33
CA LYS A 302 3.46 27.05 -8.85
C LYS A 302 3.01 28.01 -7.73
N ASP A 303 1.80 28.54 -7.84
CA ASP A 303 1.21 29.51 -6.93
C ASP A 303 0.40 28.88 -5.78
N MET A 304 0.39 27.54 -5.70
CA MET A 304 -0.36 26.81 -4.67
C MET A 304 0.57 26.26 -3.60
N HIS A 305 0.23 26.53 -2.35
CA HIS A 305 0.87 25.95 -1.16
C HIS A 305 -0.13 25.02 -0.48
N ILE A 306 0.16 23.73 -0.47
CA ILE A 306 -0.72 22.70 0.08
C ILE A 306 -0.04 22.08 1.30
N SER A 307 -0.54 22.39 2.50
CA SER A 307 -0.10 21.74 3.74
C SER A 307 -0.58 20.29 3.78
N LEU A 308 0.27 19.39 4.28
CA LEU A 308 -0.04 17.97 4.34
C LEU A 308 -0.66 17.62 5.71
N LEU A 309 -1.94 17.29 5.69
CA LEU A 309 -2.66 16.76 6.86
C LEU A 309 -2.45 15.25 7.01
N THR A 310 -2.48 14.53 5.89
CA THR A 310 -2.32 13.07 5.83
C THR A 310 -1.02 12.68 5.13
N GLY A 311 -0.59 11.43 5.25
CA GLY A 311 0.61 10.91 4.57
C GLY A 311 1.91 11.14 5.32
N ASP A 312 1.89 10.95 6.64
CA ASP A 312 3.08 10.87 7.50
C ASP A 312 4.10 9.84 6.98
N ASP A 313 3.60 8.70 6.52
CA ASP A 313 4.35 7.63 5.84
C ASP A 313 5.07 8.11 4.57
N LYS A 314 4.50 9.10 3.87
CA LYS A 314 5.12 9.68 2.68
C LYS A 314 6.21 10.69 3.02
N THR A 315 6.03 11.44 4.10
CA THR A 315 7.07 12.35 4.58
C THR A 315 8.31 11.56 5.01
N THR A 316 8.14 10.49 5.81
CA THR A 316 9.27 9.64 6.22
C THR A 316 9.92 8.91 5.05
N TRP A 317 9.13 8.47 4.06
CA TRP A 317 9.64 7.89 2.82
C TRP A 317 10.52 8.88 2.03
N LEU A 318 10.08 10.13 1.90
CA LEU A 318 10.86 11.19 1.25
C LEU A 318 12.19 11.46 1.98
N GLU A 319 12.21 11.35 3.32
CA GLU A 319 13.43 11.54 4.10
C GLU A 319 14.49 10.48 3.80
N VAL A 320 14.09 9.23 3.64
CA VAL A 320 15.01 8.15 3.24
C VAL A 320 15.57 8.39 1.84
N ILE A 321 14.73 8.89 0.91
CA ILE A 321 15.16 9.23 -0.46
C ILE A 321 16.13 10.41 -0.46
N ARG A 322 15.85 11.49 0.28
CA ARG A 322 16.72 12.68 0.41
C ARG A 322 18.11 12.32 0.87
N ARG A 323 18.21 11.37 1.81
CA ARG A 323 19.48 10.86 2.35
C ARG A 323 20.13 9.80 1.47
N LYS A 324 19.56 9.53 0.28
CA LYS A 324 20.05 8.53 -0.70
C LYS A 324 20.19 7.12 -0.12
N LYS A 325 19.50 6.82 0.98
CA LYS A 325 19.52 5.50 1.62
C LYS A 325 18.62 4.53 0.90
N LEU A 326 18.98 3.24 0.91
CA LEU A 326 18.19 2.15 0.35
C LEU A 326 17.01 1.80 1.26
N MET A 327 16.03 1.14 0.68
CA MET A 327 14.84 0.62 1.36
C MET A 327 14.71 -0.86 1.05
N ARG A 328 14.40 -1.66 2.06
CA ARG A 328 14.21 -3.11 1.92
C ARG A 328 12.79 -3.51 2.24
N TYR A 329 12.28 -4.48 1.54
CA TYR A 329 11.00 -5.12 1.79
C TYR A 329 11.21 -6.57 2.19
N LEU A 330 10.58 -7.04 3.28
CA LEU A 330 10.67 -8.41 3.76
C LEU A 330 9.37 -9.16 3.41
N PRO A 331 9.35 -9.93 2.31
CA PRO A 331 8.13 -10.57 1.82
C PRO A 331 7.67 -11.76 2.67
N TYR A 332 8.54 -12.29 3.52
CA TYR A 332 8.29 -13.47 4.37
C TYR A 332 8.08 -13.13 5.85
N SER A 333 8.31 -11.89 6.26
CA SER A 333 7.97 -11.38 7.58
C SER A 333 6.64 -10.65 7.52
N TYR A 334 5.74 -10.90 8.47
CA TYR A 334 4.33 -10.50 8.38
C TYR A 334 3.88 -9.65 9.54
N ILE A 335 2.97 -8.73 9.25
CA ILE A 335 2.14 -8.03 10.23
C ILE A 335 0.67 -8.18 9.84
N PHE A 336 -0.22 -7.98 10.81
CA PHE A 336 -1.65 -8.16 10.65
C PHE A 336 -2.40 -6.88 11.04
N PRO A 337 -2.64 -5.98 10.07
CA PRO A 337 -3.49 -4.83 10.31
C PRO A 337 -4.93 -5.27 10.58
N ILE A 338 -5.52 -4.75 11.65
CA ILE A 338 -6.91 -4.97 12.04
C ILE A 338 -7.73 -3.79 11.53
N GLU A 339 -8.70 -4.03 10.66
CA GLU A 339 -9.52 -2.99 10.09
C GLU A 339 -11.00 -3.22 10.39
N ALA A 340 -11.63 -2.28 11.08
CA ALA A 340 -13.08 -2.25 11.30
C ALA A 340 -13.71 -1.10 10.52
N PRO A 341 -13.94 -1.26 9.21
CA PRO A 341 -14.61 -0.22 8.44
C PRO A 341 -16.05 -0.07 8.91
N ASN A 342 -16.57 1.16 8.91
CA ASN A 342 -17.98 1.37 9.15
C ASN A 342 -18.80 0.84 7.96
N LEU A 343 -19.27 -0.40 8.09
CA LEU A 343 -19.93 -1.16 7.01
C LEU A 343 -21.37 -0.74 6.76
N THR A 344 -21.98 0.07 7.63
CA THR A 344 -23.29 0.66 7.37
C THR A 344 -23.31 1.45 6.06
N ASN A 345 -22.14 1.85 5.59
CA ASN A 345 -21.95 2.60 4.34
C ASN A 345 -21.88 1.72 3.05
N GLY A 346 -21.92 0.39 3.17
CA GLY A 346 -21.81 -0.53 2.03
C GLY A 346 -20.41 -0.63 1.43
N PHE A 347 -20.21 -1.68 0.61
CA PHE A 347 -18.91 -2.03 0.00
C PHE A 347 -18.28 -0.89 -0.84
N VAL A 348 -19.06 -0.32 -1.76
CA VAL A 348 -18.56 0.70 -2.70
C VAL A 348 -18.08 1.95 -1.97
N ARG A 349 -18.83 2.41 -0.95
CA ARG A 349 -18.46 3.62 -0.20
C ARG A 349 -17.24 3.41 0.67
N CYS A 350 -17.09 2.22 1.28
CA CYS A 350 -15.90 1.86 2.05
C CYS A 350 -14.64 1.80 1.17
N THR A 351 -14.72 1.09 0.04
CA THR A 351 -13.60 0.99 -0.90
C THR A 351 -13.25 2.33 -1.54
N TYR A 352 -14.24 3.18 -1.83
CA TYR A 352 -14.04 4.55 -2.30
C TYR A 352 -13.24 5.39 -1.29
N ARG A 353 -13.69 5.45 -0.03
CA ARG A 353 -13.02 6.25 1.02
C ARG A 353 -11.56 5.86 1.20
N LEU A 354 -11.28 4.56 1.33
CA LEU A 354 -9.92 4.04 1.48
C LEU A 354 -9.05 4.35 0.25
N THR A 355 -9.58 4.10 -0.95
CA THR A 355 -8.84 4.35 -2.19
C THR A 355 -8.58 5.84 -2.40
N ASN A 356 -9.53 6.72 -2.06
CA ASN A 356 -9.36 8.17 -2.18
C ASN A 356 -8.24 8.69 -1.27
N ARG A 357 -8.19 8.26 0.00
CA ARG A 357 -7.11 8.63 0.93
C ARG A 357 -5.74 8.18 0.42
N TYR A 358 -5.61 6.91 0.03
CA TYR A 358 -4.34 6.38 -0.46
C TYR A 358 -3.88 7.04 -1.77
N SER A 359 -4.83 7.26 -2.70
CA SER A 359 -4.53 7.91 -3.98
C SER A 359 -4.13 9.37 -3.82
N GLY A 360 -4.78 10.09 -2.90
CA GLY A 360 -4.42 11.48 -2.57
C GLY A 360 -3.01 11.57 -1.97
N ASN A 361 -2.68 10.73 -1.00
CA ASN A 361 -1.34 10.69 -0.40
C ASN A 361 -0.26 10.34 -1.44
N MET A 362 -0.54 9.37 -2.31
CA MET A 362 0.38 8.97 -3.38
C MET A 362 0.56 10.10 -4.41
N ALA A 363 -0.51 10.78 -4.82
CA ALA A 363 -0.44 11.88 -5.77
C ALA A 363 0.39 13.05 -5.21
N ARG A 364 0.19 13.42 -3.96
CA ARG A 364 0.96 14.46 -3.27
C ARG A 364 2.44 14.08 -3.17
N ALA A 365 2.75 12.87 -2.73
CA ALA A 365 4.14 12.40 -2.63
C ALA A 365 4.85 12.36 -4.00
N ASN A 366 4.16 11.89 -5.04
CA ASN A 366 4.71 11.85 -6.40
C ASN A 366 4.97 13.24 -6.98
N LEU A 367 4.20 14.26 -6.58
CA LEU A 367 4.41 15.65 -7.01
C LEU A 367 5.51 16.36 -6.24
N HIS A 368 5.94 15.82 -5.11
CA HIS A 368 7.04 16.38 -4.35
C HIS A 368 8.35 16.25 -5.13
N LYS A 369 9.10 17.37 -5.28
CA LYS A 369 10.36 17.41 -6.04
C LYS A 369 11.37 16.35 -5.59
N ASP A 370 11.42 16.08 -4.29
CA ASP A 370 12.39 15.17 -3.69
C ASP A 370 12.14 13.69 -4.05
N ALA A 371 10.90 13.32 -4.39
CA ALA A 371 10.61 11.99 -4.91
C ALA A 371 11.44 11.68 -6.17
N TRP A 372 11.76 12.71 -6.96
CA TRP A 372 12.51 12.61 -8.20
C TRP A 372 14.04 12.64 -8.02
N ILE A 373 14.53 12.95 -6.83
CA ILE A 373 15.97 12.81 -6.51
C ILE A 373 16.40 11.35 -6.61
N GLY A 374 15.55 10.43 -6.17
CA GLY A 374 15.80 8.98 -6.28
C GLY A 374 15.86 8.43 -7.69
N VAL A 375 15.33 9.18 -8.67
CA VAL A 375 15.25 8.79 -10.09
C VAL A 375 16.63 8.68 -10.75
N LYS A 376 17.58 9.52 -10.34
CA LYS A 376 18.92 9.56 -10.94
C LYS A 376 19.70 8.23 -10.85
N HIS A 377 19.26 7.32 -9.97
CA HIS A 377 19.98 6.08 -9.69
C HIS A 377 19.22 4.80 -10.06
N THR A 378 17.92 4.88 -10.43
CA THR A 378 17.12 3.69 -10.75
C THR A 378 16.01 4.00 -11.76
N HIS A 379 16.22 3.61 -13.02
CA HIS A 379 15.24 3.79 -14.11
C HIS A 379 13.89 3.13 -13.79
N HIS A 380 13.90 1.96 -13.15
CA HIS A 380 12.68 1.25 -12.78
C HIS A 380 11.82 2.07 -11.80
N PHE A 381 12.46 2.74 -10.83
CA PHE A 381 11.76 3.61 -9.89
C PHE A 381 11.18 4.85 -10.57
N ALA A 382 11.96 5.48 -11.48
CA ALA A 382 11.50 6.60 -12.29
C ALA A 382 10.27 6.24 -13.11
N PHE A 383 10.32 5.08 -13.79
CA PHE A 383 9.22 4.57 -14.57
C PHE A 383 7.97 4.29 -13.71
N GLY A 384 8.16 3.76 -12.51
CA GLY A 384 7.08 3.56 -11.56
C GLY A 384 6.38 4.86 -11.12
N LEU A 385 7.15 5.93 -10.88
CA LEU A 385 6.57 7.26 -10.58
C LEU A 385 5.81 7.84 -11.79
N LEU A 386 6.34 7.64 -13.00
CA LEU A 386 5.67 8.06 -14.24
C LEU A 386 4.40 7.24 -14.48
N ASP A 387 4.46 5.92 -14.34
CA ASP A 387 3.32 5.03 -14.50
C ASP A 387 2.16 5.39 -13.55
N GLN A 388 2.46 5.80 -12.32
CA GLN A 388 1.42 6.27 -11.39
C GLN A 388 0.61 7.46 -11.94
N ARG A 389 1.22 8.33 -12.77
CA ARG A 389 0.56 9.48 -13.41
C ARG A 389 -0.20 9.10 -14.66
N ILE A 390 0.31 8.13 -15.42
CA ILE A 390 -0.30 7.70 -16.69
C ILE A 390 -1.40 6.67 -16.45
N SER A 391 -1.19 5.74 -15.51
CA SER A 391 -2.10 4.62 -15.27
C SER A 391 -3.52 5.03 -14.86
N MET A 392 -3.70 6.22 -14.28
CA MET A 392 -5.03 6.72 -13.93
C MET A 392 -5.89 6.99 -15.18
N TRP A 393 -5.29 7.41 -16.28
CA TRP A 393 -5.97 7.68 -17.56
C TRP A 393 -6.11 6.41 -18.38
N THR A 394 -5.03 5.67 -18.58
CA THR A 394 -5.05 4.43 -19.35
C THR A 394 -5.95 3.36 -18.73
N GLY A 395 -6.17 3.42 -17.40
CA GLY A 395 -7.12 2.54 -16.72
C GLY A 395 -8.58 2.77 -17.10
N LEU A 396 -8.93 3.97 -17.59
CA LEU A 396 -10.28 4.32 -18.04
C LEU A 396 -10.55 3.93 -19.51
N LEU A 397 -9.52 3.67 -20.30
CA LEU A 397 -9.71 3.37 -21.72
C LEU A 397 -10.59 2.13 -21.94
N THR A 398 -10.31 1.03 -21.25
CA THR A 398 -11.11 -0.20 -21.39
C THR A 398 -12.60 0.02 -21.07
N PRO A 399 -12.99 0.56 -19.90
CA PRO A 399 -14.40 0.78 -19.61
C PRO A 399 -15.06 1.80 -20.56
N LEU A 400 -14.34 2.82 -21.02
CA LEU A 400 -14.85 3.79 -21.99
C LEU A 400 -15.05 3.13 -23.38
N THR A 401 -14.11 2.28 -23.81
CA THR A 401 -14.26 1.53 -25.06
C THR A 401 -15.47 0.58 -24.99
N LEU A 402 -15.63 -0.15 -23.88
CA LEU A 402 -16.79 -1.02 -23.69
C LEU A 402 -18.10 -0.23 -23.71
N LEU A 403 -18.15 0.91 -23.03
CA LEU A 403 -19.33 1.78 -23.03
C LEU A 403 -19.63 2.32 -24.44
N TYR A 404 -18.61 2.77 -25.16
CA TYR A 404 -18.73 3.24 -26.53
C TYR A 404 -19.32 2.16 -27.44
N LEU A 405 -18.75 0.95 -27.43
CA LEU A 405 -19.20 -0.15 -28.26
C LEU A 405 -20.65 -0.58 -27.95
N LEU A 406 -21.05 -0.47 -26.69
CA LEU A 406 -22.43 -0.72 -26.27
C LEU A 406 -23.41 0.35 -26.79
N LEU A 407 -23.05 1.64 -26.65
CA LEU A 407 -23.88 2.77 -27.05
C LEU A 407 -24.08 2.87 -28.58
N PHE A 408 -23.08 2.44 -29.35
CA PHE A 408 -23.13 2.47 -30.82
C PHE A 408 -23.48 1.10 -31.44
N ASN A 409 -24.03 0.17 -30.64
CA ASN A 409 -24.54 -1.14 -31.08
C ASN A 409 -23.50 -2.05 -31.74
N HIS A 410 -22.20 -1.87 -31.44
CA HIS A 410 -21.13 -2.74 -31.92
C HIS A 410 -21.00 -4.03 -31.07
N PHE A 411 -22.09 -4.79 -30.89
CA PHE A 411 -22.16 -5.90 -29.94
C PHE A 411 -21.10 -6.98 -30.16
N GLY A 412 -20.78 -7.32 -31.42
CA GLY A 412 -19.76 -8.32 -31.72
C GLY A 412 -18.39 -7.92 -31.17
N ILE A 413 -17.93 -6.70 -31.46
CA ILE A 413 -16.65 -6.18 -30.98
C ILE A 413 -16.69 -5.97 -29.46
N PHE A 414 -17.85 -5.57 -28.91
CA PHE A 414 -18.04 -5.44 -27.45
C PHE A 414 -17.74 -6.78 -26.74
N ILE A 415 -18.29 -7.91 -27.25
CA ILE A 415 -18.05 -9.23 -26.65
C ILE A 415 -16.57 -9.61 -26.75
N VAL A 416 -15.90 -9.35 -27.87
CA VAL A 416 -14.46 -9.62 -28.05
C VAL A 416 -13.63 -8.84 -27.04
N VAL A 417 -13.86 -7.52 -26.91
CA VAL A 417 -13.12 -6.65 -25.97
C VAL A 417 -13.41 -7.04 -24.53
N LEU A 418 -14.66 -7.39 -24.20
CA LEU A 418 -15.04 -7.85 -22.86
C LEU A 418 -14.34 -9.16 -22.52
N THR A 419 -14.34 -10.13 -23.43
CA THR A 419 -13.67 -11.42 -23.25
C THR A 419 -12.17 -11.25 -23.05
N TYR A 420 -11.53 -10.49 -23.93
CA TYR A 420 -10.11 -10.17 -23.79
C TYR A 420 -9.81 -9.53 -22.42
N THR A 421 -10.64 -8.57 -22.01
CA THR A 421 -10.49 -7.89 -20.73
C THR A 421 -10.59 -8.88 -19.57
N LEU A 422 -11.61 -9.73 -19.55
CA LEU A 422 -11.79 -10.73 -18.50
C LEU A 422 -10.66 -11.76 -18.49
N LEU A 423 -10.23 -12.24 -19.65
CA LEU A 423 -9.10 -13.17 -19.79
C LEU A 423 -7.83 -12.58 -19.15
N ILE A 424 -7.49 -11.34 -19.48
CA ILE A 424 -6.33 -10.67 -18.88
C ILE A 424 -6.47 -10.54 -17.36
N LYS A 425 -7.69 -10.31 -16.83
CA LYS A 425 -7.90 -10.27 -15.38
C LYS A 425 -7.73 -11.64 -14.72
N HIS A 426 -8.10 -12.72 -15.40
CA HIS A 426 -7.81 -14.07 -14.92
C HIS A 426 -6.30 -14.38 -14.94
N VAL A 427 -5.58 -13.98 -15.99
CA VAL A 427 -4.11 -14.10 -16.03
C VAL A 427 -3.45 -13.29 -14.89
N GLN A 428 -3.93 -12.08 -14.62
CA GLN A 428 -3.44 -11.27 -13.50
C GLN A 428 -3.72 -11.93 -12.13
N ALA A 429 -4.91 -12.49 -11.93
CA ALA A 429 -5.26 -13.25 -10.72
C ALA A 429 -4.41 -14.51 -10.56
N LEU A 430 -4.15 -15.23 -11.65
CA LEU A 430 -3.25 -16.40 -11.68
C LEU A 430 -1.81 -16.00 -11.33
N ALA A 431 -1.31 -14.89 -11.86
CA ALA A 431 0.01 -14.37 -11.53
C ALA A 431 0.13 -14.01 -10.03
N LEU A 432 -0.92 -13.44 -9.43
CA LEU A 432 -0.94 -13.19 -7.99
C LEU A 432 -0.98 -14.49 -7.19
N TRP A 433 -1.72 -15.49 -7.64
CA TRP A 433 -1.72 -16.82 -7.02
C TRP A 433 -0.35 -17.47 -7.07
N LEU A 434 0.33 -17.45 -8.21
CA LEU A 434 1.69 -17.98 -8.35
C LEU A 434 2.69 -17.32 -7.39
N LEU A 435 2.53 -16.02 -7.12
CA LEU A 435 3.39 -15.29 -6.18
C LEU A 435 3.05 -15.52 -4.71
N SER A 436 1.80 -15.81 -4.37
CA SER A 436 1.30 -15.78 -3.00
C SER A 436 0.77 -17.10 -2.47
N GLY A 437 0.53 -18.08 -3.35
CA GLY A 437 -0.18 -19.32 -3.03
C GLY A 437 -1.68 -19.12 -2.73
N LYS A 438 -2.21 -17.88 -2.85
CA LYS A 438 -3.59 -17.52 -2.47
C LYS A 438 -4.40 -17.17 -3.71
N TYR A 439 -5.50 -17.86 -3.91
CA TYR A 439 -6.45 -17.61 -4.99
C TYR A 439 -7.87 -17.49 -4.45
N ASP A 440 -8.61 -16.53 -5.01
CA ASP A 440 -10.05 -16.42 -4.79
C ASP A 440 -10.75 -16.19 -6.15
N PRO A 441 -11.89 -16.85 -6.39
CA PRO A 441 -12.64 -16.73 -7.64
C PRO A 441 -13.12 -15.32 -7.98
N TRP A 442 -13.27 -14.46 -6.96
CA TRP A 442 -13.67 -13.06 -7.15
C TRP A 442 -12.52 -12.16 -7.61
N TYR A 443 -11.26 -12.59 -7.51
CA TYR A 443 -10.12 -11.74 -7.84
C TYR A 443 -10.14 -11.18 -9.25
N PRO A 444 -10.46 -11.90 -10.33
CA PRO A 444 -10.51 -11.31 -11.66
C PRO A 444 -11.47 -10.12 -11.75
N TYR A 445 -12.66 -10.26 -11.16
CA TYR A 445 -13.70 -9.22 -11.16
C TYR A 445 -13.33 -8.05 -10.26
N LEU A 446 -12.77 -8.34 -9.11
CA LEU A 446 -12.27 -7.31 -8.18
C LEU A 446 -11.06 -6.54 -8.74
N ILE A 447 -10.19 -7.17 -9.54
CA ILE A 447 -9.10 -6.50 -10.26
C ILE A 447 -9.70 -5.51 -11.26
N PHE A 448 -10.72 -5.90 -12.02
CA PHE A 448 -11.40 -5.00 -12.96
C PHE A 448 -12.10 -3.85 -12.21
N TYR A 449 -12.89 -4.17 -11.19
CA TYR A 449 -13.52 -3.17 -10.31
C TYR A 449 -12.49 -2.18 -9.75
N ASN A 450 -11.40 -2.69 -9.20
CA ASN A 450 -10.34 -1.87 -8.61
C ASN A 450 -9.65 -0.99 -9.66
N GLN A 451 -9.46 -1.48 -10.89
CA GLN A 451 -8.92 -0.69 -12.00
C GLN A 451 -9.82 0.51 -12.31
N VAL A 452 -11.12 0.31 -12.49
CA VAL A 452 -12.07 1.37 -12.84
C VAL A 452 -12.20 2.38 -11.68
N LEU A 453 -12.52 1.88 -10.48
CA LEU A 453 -12.70 2.71 -9.31
C LEU A 453 -11.44 3.52 -8.97
N SER A 454 -10.29 2.86 -8.95
CA SER A 454 -9.02 3.54 -8.62
C SER A 454 -8.64 4.57 -9.67
N SER A 455 -8.93 4.34 -10.95
CA SER A 455 -8.64 5.31 -12.01
C SER A 455 -9.50 6.56 -11.87
N LEU A 456 -10.80 6.42 -11.68
CA LEU A 456 -11.72 7.56 -11.43
C LEU A 456 -11.30 8.35 -10.18
N ILE A 457 -11.01 7.65 -9.10
CA ILE A 457 -10.59 8.28 -7.84
C ILE A 457 -9.24 8.99 -7.98
N LYS A 458 -8.27 8.38 -8.66
CA LYS A 458 -6.95 8.99 -8.89
C LYS A 458 -7.05 10.28 -9.72
N VAL A 459 -7.86 10.29 -10.78
CA VAL A 459 -8.09 11.48 -11.59
C VAL A 459 -8.67 12.61 -10.72
N ARG A 460 -9.67 12.30 -9.89
CA ARG A 460 -10.26 13.26 -8.95
C ARG A 460 -9.23 13.71 -7.90
N ALA A 461 -8.55 12.78 -7.23
CA ALA A 461 -7.58 13.08 -6.19
C ALA A 461 -6.42 13.93 -6.71
N PHE A 462 -5.99 13.71 -7.95
CA PHE A 462 -4.96 14.51 -8.61
C PHE A 462 -5.44 15.93 -8.95
N ALA A 463 -6.73 16.13 -9.16
CA ALA A 463 -7.30 17.48 -9.35
C ALA A 463 -7.46 18.21 -8.00
N TYR A 464 -7.93 17.51 -6.95
CA TYR A 464 -8.26 18.09 -5.64
C TYR A 464 -7.22 17.74 -4.57
N LEU A 465 -5.95 18.01 -4.81
CA LEU A 465 -4.83 17.68 -3.91
C LEU A 465 -4.92 18.34 -2.53
N HIS A 466 -5.57 19.50 -2.45
CA HIS A 466 -5.76 20.25 -1.20
C HIS A 466 -6.83 19.62 -0.29
N ARG A 467 -7.80 18.87 -0.85
CA ARG A 467 -8.82 18.19 -0.06
C ARG A 467 -8.25 16.93 0.59
N GLN A 468 -8.15 16.95 1.89
CA GLN A 468 -7.60 15.87 2.69
C GLN A 468 -8.52 15.57 3.88
N SER A 469 -8.69 14.32 4.22
CA SER A 469 -9.43 13.88 5.40
C SER A 469 -8.89 12.54 5.89
N TRP A 470 -8.95 12.32 7.19
CA TRP A 470 -8.75 11.00 7.77
C TRP A 470 -10.03 10.17 7.65
N THR A 471 -9.91 8.85 7.49
CA THR A 471 -11.10 7.96 7.38
C THR A 471 -11.82 7.76 8.69
N ASN A 472 -11.09 7.79 9.81
CA ASN A 472 -11.57 7.52 11.16
C ASN A 472 -11.45 8.73 12.10
N GLN A 473 -11.14 9.89 11.57
CA GLN A 473 -11.01 11.14 12.31
C GLN A 473 -11.88 12.21 11.62
N GLU A 474 -12.52 13.06 12.39
CA GLU A 474 -13.28 14.20 11.88
C GLU A 474 -12.40 15.36 11.38
N ILE A 475 -11.07 15.16 11.44
CA ILE A 475 -10.12 16.17 10.99
C ILE A 475 -10.07 16.17 9.46
N SER A 476 -10.45 17.29 8.88
CA SER A 476 -10.37 17.57 7.43
C SER A 476 -9.75 18.95 7.21
N THR A 477 -9.41 19.27 5.96
CA THR A 477 -9.02 20.64 5.62
C THR A 477 -10.25 21.56 5.71
N ASP A 478 -10.10 22.67 6.44
CA ASP A 478 -11.17 23.64 6.64
C ASP A 478 -11.66 24.24 5.31
N GLU A 479 -12.98 24.45 5.23
CA GLU A 479 -13.61 25.17 4.12
C GLU A 479 -13.52 26.69 4.37
N ASN A 480 -12.39 27.27 4.00
CA ASN A 480 -12.18 28.71 4.00
C ASN A 480 -12.18 29.28 2.58
N THR A 481 -12.13 30.60 2.44
CA THR A 481 -12.12 31.29 1.13
C THR A 481 -11.00 30.78 0.22
N TYR A 482 -9.84 30.43 0.79
CA TYR A 482 -8.72 29.90 0.03
C TYR A 482 -9.01 28.51 -0.55
N THR A 483 -9.66 27.62 0.19
CA THR A 483 -10.05 26.30 -0.31
C THR A 483 -11.11 26.39 -1.40
N LEU A 484 -12.02 27.37 -1.35
CA LEU A 484 -13.01 27.62 -2.41
C LEU A 484 -12.35 28.08 -3.71
N ILE A 485 -11.32 28.92 -3.62
CA ILE A 485 -10.54 29.34 -4.79
C ILE A 485 -9.79 28.15 -5.39
N LEU A 486 -9.18 27.33 -4.55
CA LEU A 486 -8.49 26.11 -4.98
C LEU A 486 -9.46 25.11 -5.63
N ASP A 487 -10.66 24.96 -5.11
CA ASP A 487 -11.70 24.10 -5.68
C ASP A 487 -12.13 24.56 -7.07
N ARG A 488 -12.31 25.88 -7.27
CA ARG A 488 -12.65 26.44 -8.59
C ARG A 488 -11.53 26.15 -9.60
N LYS A 489 -10.27 26.40 -9.23
CA LYS A 489 -9.10 26.08 -10.07
C LYS A 489 -9.00 24.57 -10.35
N ALA A 490 -9.22 23.74 -9.35
CA ALA A 490 -9.20 22.28 -9.48
C ALA A 490 -10.29 21.78 -10.42
N ARG A 491 -11.50 22.32 -10.32
CA ARG A 491 -12.63 21.98 -11.21
C ARG A 491 -12.30 22.33 -12.68
N SER A 492 -11.81 23.54 -12.94
CA SER A 492 -11.43 23.97 -14.29
C SER A 492 -10.32 23.07 -14.86
N ASN A 493 -9.29 22.77 -14.07
CA ASN A 493 -8.22 21.88 -14.49
C ASN A 493 -8.70 20.44 -14.73
N LEU A 494 -9.63 19.93 -13.93
CA LEU A 494 -10.22 18.61 -14.13
C LEU A 494 -11.00 18.54 -15.43
N ILE A 495 -11.86 19.54 -15.68
CA ILE A 495 -12.64 19.64 -16.93
C ILE A 495 -11.70 19.68 -18.13
N LEU A 496 -10.71 20.58 -18.12
CA LEU A 496 -9.74 20.72 -19.23
C LEU A 496 -9.00 19.41 -19.51
N ARG A 497 -8.47 18.75 -18.47
CA ARG A 497 -7.76 17.47 -18.62
C ARG A 497 -8.67 16.35 -19.12
N THR A 498 -9.91 16.32 -18.65
CA THR A 498 -10.90 15.34 -19.12
C THR A 498 -11.25 15.57 -20.57
N LEU A 499 -11.44 16.85 -20.99
CA LEU A 499 -11.67 17.20 -22.39
C LEU A 499 -10.49 16.82 -23.27
N ILE A 500 -9.26 17.14 -22.87
CA ILE A 500 -8.05 16.72 -23.59
C ILE A 500 -7.99 15.18 -23.71
N PHE A 501 -8.25 14.46 -22.63
CA PHE A 501 -8.24 12.99 -22.65
C PHE A 501 -9.31 12.43 -23.59
N LEU A 502 -10.54 12.96 -23.53
CA LEU A 502 -11.63 12.55 -24.42
C LEU A 502 -11.33 12.91 -25.88
N SER A 503 -10.76 14.09 -26.15
CA SER A 503 -10.36 14.49 -27.49
C SER A 503 -9.28 13.58 -28.06
N LEU A 504 -8.26 13.23 -27.26
CA LEU A 504 -7.22 12.27 -27.65
C LEU A 504 -7.80 10.88 -27.86
N PHE A 505 -8.76 10.46 -27.04
CA PHE A 505 -9.45 9.19 -27.20
C PHE A 505 -10.27 9.17 -28.51
N THR A 506 -10.99 10.24 -28.80
CA THR A 506 -11.77 10.41 -30.04
C THR A 506 -10.85 10.45 -31.26
N LEU A 507 -9.76 11.24 -31.20
CA LEU A 507 -8.77 11.31 -32.29
C LEU A 507 -8.15 9.92 -32.56
N LEU A 508 -7.73 9.21 -31.51
CA LEU A 508 -7.22 7.84 -31.63
C LEU A 508 -8.24 6.94 -32.32
N TYR A 509 -9.51 7.07 -31.96
CA TYR A 509 -10.59 6.31 -32.59
C TYR A 509 -10.74 6.65 -34.09
N PHE A 510 -10.70 7.93 -34.47
CA PHE A 510 -10.78 8.35 -35.89
C PHE A 510 -9.56 7.93 -36.70
N LEU A 511 -8.36 8.01 -36.13
CA LEU A 511 -7.14 7.55 -36.80
C LEU A 511 -7.09 6.02 -36.98
N LEU A 512 -7.91 5.32 -36.22
CA LEU A 512 -7.98 3.87 -36.21
C LEU A 512 -9.20 3.34 -37.00
N ARG A 513 -10.01 4.19 -37.58
CA ARG A 513 -11.14 3.87 -38.44
C ARG A 513 -10.70 3.84 -39.93
#